data_77c4845426bf13a94eb890ab4dce0250
#
_entry.id   77c4845426bf13a94eb890ab4dce0250
#
_cell.length_a   1.000
_cell.length_b   1.000
_cell.length_c   1.000
_cell.angle_alpha   90.00
_cell.angle_beta   90.00
_cell.angle_gamma   90.00
#
_symmetry.space_group_name_H-M   'P 1'
#
loop_
_entity.id
_entity.type
_entity.pdbx_description
1 polymer ?
#
loop_
_entity_poly.entity_id
_entity_poly.type
_entity_poly.pdbx_seq_one_letter_code
_entity_poly.pdbx_strand_id
1 'polypeptide(L)'
;MKIRTDFVTNSSSSSFIVVFETKEEFDKKRQVAFENCPGANYADRISEDIEYNKVTRQKVLDTIKENITHRVEWNLMWKHPKISKMDVQEFIKYEKTTEYKTLVSSMVEERYNSVISRLPKRCYWYSIIGYSDSDGSFFSNLEHNIMPYMPFTFETISHH
;
A
#
# COMPACT_ATOMS: atom_id res chain seq x y z
N MET A 1 -10.71 23.86 -19.10
CA MET A 1 -11.74 23.12 -18.35
C MET A 1 -11.16 21.77 -17.95
N LYS A 2 -10.74 21.60 -16.69
CA LYS A 2 -10.19 20.33 -16.22
C LYS A 2 -11.35 19.36 -16.03
N ILE A 3 -11.46 18.36 -16.88
CA ILE A 3 -12.36 17.24 -16.63
C ILE A 3 -11.69 16.40 -15.55
N ARG A 4 -12.12 16.60 -14.29
CA ARG A 4 -11.93 15.60 -13.26
C ARG A 4 -12.73 14.39 -13.68
N THR A 5 -12.07 13.32 -14.08
CA THR A 5 -12.68 12.02 -13.96
C THR A 5 -12.70 11.73 -12.47
N ASP A 6 -13.85 12.02 -11.88
CA ASP A 6 -14.08 11.85 -10.46
C ASP A 6 -14.07 10.37 -10.12
N PHE A 7 -12.90 9.87 -9.74
CA PHE A 7 -12.86 8.88 -8.69
C PHE A 7 -12.63 9.62 -7.35
N VAL A 8 -13.59 10.47 -7.00
CA VAL A 8 -13.75 10.84 -5.61
C VAL A 8 -14.58 9.72 -4.98
N THR A 9 -13.94 8.62 -4.70
CA THR A 9 -14.41 7.83 -3.58
C THR A 9 -14.02 8.63 -2.35
N ASN A 10 -15.01 9.23 -1.68
CA ASN A 10 -14.84 9.88 -0.39
C ASN A 10 -14.55 8.86 0.74
N SER A 11 -14.22 7.64 0.39
CA SER A 11 -13.81 6.61 1.32
C SER A 11 -12.30 6.43 1.19
N SER A 12 -11.57 6.64 2.26
CA SER A 12 -10.19 6.18 2.34
C SER A 12 -10.18 4.65 2.40
N SER A 13 -9.22 4.06 1.76
CA SER A 13 -8.92 2.65 1.93
C SER A 13 -7.41 2.47 1.94
N SER A 14 -6.94 1.56 2.76
CA SER A 14 -5.52 1.26 2.85
C SER A 14 -5.30 -0.25 2.88
N SER A 15 -4.24 -0.68 2.22
CA SER A 15 -3.75 -2.05 2.34
C SER A 15 -2.46 -2.07 3.15
N PHE A 16 -2.33 -3.06 4.00
CA PHE A 16 -1.19 -3.24 4.89
C PHE A 16 -0.45 -4.52 4.50
N ILE A 17 0.82 -4.37 4.17
CA ILE A 17 1.71 -5.52 3.97
C ILE A 17 2.25 -5.91 5.33
N VAL A 18 1.90 -7.11 5.76
CA VAL A 18 2.29 -7.70 7.03
C VAL A 18 3.31 -8.80 6.80
N VAL A 19 4.38 -8.80 7.58
CA VAL A 19 5.51 -9.72 7.43
C VAL A 19 5.93 -10.26 8.78
N PHE A 20 6.16 -11.58 8.84
CA PHE A 20 6.78 -12.25 9.99
C PHE A 20 8.01 -13.01 9.53
N GLU A 21 9.15 -12.72 10.11
CA GLU A 21 10.41 -13.38 9.76
C GLU A 21 10.45 -14.82 10.29
N THR A 22 9.86 -15.06 11.46
CA THR A 22 9.89 -16.35 12.14
C THR A 22 8.48 -16.88 12.44
N LYS A 23 8.41 -18.19 12.68
CA LYS A 23 7.17 -18.82 13.14
C LYS A 23 6.78 -18.33 14.54
N GLU A 24 7.75 -18.06 15.39
CA GLU A 24 7.51 -17.57 16.75
C GLU A 24 6.81 -16.19 16.73
N GLU A 25 7.27 -15.27 15.89
CA GLU A 25 6.62 -13.96 15.71
C GLU A 25 5.19 -14.12 15.22
N PHE A 26 4.98 -14.99 14.22
CA PHE A 26 3.66 -15.28 13.70
C PHE A 26 2.73 -15.86 14.76
N ASP A 27 3.20 -16.82 15.55
CA ASP A 27 2.41 -17.46 16.61
C ASP A 27 2.01 -16.44 17.71
N LYS A 28 2.84 -15.43 17.96
CA LYS A 28 2.59 -14.36 18.94
C LYS A 28 1.77 -13.19 18.40
N LYS A 29 1.39 -13.18 17.13
CA LYS A 29 0.73 -12.02 16.47
C LYS A 29 -0.48 -11.47 17.21
N ARG A 30 -1.34 -12.35 17.75
CA ARG A 30 -2.52 -11.95 18.51
C ARG A 30 -2.15 -11.25 19.83
N GLN A 31 -1.16 -11.76 20.52
CA GLN A 31 -0.64 -11.14 21.75
C GLN A 31 -0.07 -9.76 21.46
N VAL A 32 0.76 -9.64 20.45
CA VAL A 32 1.35 -8.36 20.02
C VAL A 32 0.26 -7.38 19.60
N ALA A 33 -0.75 -7.82 18.84
CA ALA A 33 -1.88 -6.99 18.48
C ALA A 33 -2.66 -6.51 19.72
N PHE A 34 -2.89 -7.38 20.69
CA PHE A 34 -3.57 -7.03 21.94
C PHE A 34 -2.77 -6.01 22.78
N GLU A 35 -1.45 -6.17 22.88
CA GLU A 35 -0.57 -5.27 23.63
C GLU A 35 -0.50 -3.86 23.00
N ASN A 36 -0.65 -3.76 21.67
CA ASN A 36 -0.52 -2.52 20.92
C ASN A 36 -1.84 -1.84 20.55
N CYS A 37 -2.98 -2.48 20.77
CA CYS A 37 -4.28 -1.87 20.51
C CYS A 37 -5.27 -2.07 21.67
N PRO A 38 -6.13 -1.08 21.92
CA PRO A 38 -7.15 -1.17 22.97
C PRO A 38 -8.28 -2.10 22.53
N GLY A 39 -8.31 -3.30 23.08
CA GLY A 39 -9.44 -4.20 22.99
C GLY A 39 -9.20 -5.50 22.23
N ALA A 40 -9.71 -6.58 22.81
CA ALA A 40 -9.57 -7.95 22.28
C ALA A 40 -10.18 -8.10 20.88
N ASN A 41 -11.29 -7.40 20.58
CA ASN A 41 -11.95 -7.49 19.29
C ASN A 41 -11.07 -7.04 18.12
N TYR A 42 -10.24 -6.01 18.31
CA TYR A 42 -9.28 -5.59 17.29
C TYR A 42 -8.16 -6.62 17.13
N ALA A 43 -7.64 -7.15 18.23
CA ALA A 43 -6.58 -8.15 18.20
C ALA A 43 -7.04 -9.45 17.53
N ASP A 44 -8.24 -9.90 17.82
CA ASP A 44 -8.84 -11.09 17.19
C ASP A 44 -9.02 -10.85 15.69
N ARG A 45 -9.61 -9.72 15.32
CA ARG A 45 -9.80 -9.37 13.91
C ARG A 45 -8.50 -9.30 13.13
N ILE A 46 -7.50 -8.62 13.65
CA ILE A 46 -6.18 -8.51 13.00
C ILE A 46 -5.55 -9.90 12.85
N SER A 47 -5.61 -10.72 13.89
CA SER A 47 -5.04 -12.08 13.84
C SER A 47 -5.71 -12.97 12.80
N GLU A 48 -7.04 -12.92 12.70
CA GLU A 48 -7.82 -13.65 11.70
C GLU A 48 -7.52 -13.17 10.28
N ASP A 49 -7.49 -11.85 10.08
CA ASP A 49 -7.21 -11.25 8.76
C ASP A 49 -5.78 -11.56 8.28
N ILE A 50 -4.79 -11.61 9.18
CA ILE A 50 -3.44 -12.02 8.86
C ILE A 50 -3.43 -13.46 8.33
N GLU A 51 -4.14 -14.37 8.98
CA GLU A 51 -4.19 -15.78 8.56
C GLU A 51 -5.00 -15.96 7.27
N TYR A 52 -6.13 -15.29 7.15
CA TYR A 52 -7.01 -15.39 5.99
C TYR A 52 -6.36 -14.83 4.71
N ASN A 53 -5.62 -13.73 4.84
CA ASN A 53 -5.04 -13.01 3.70
C ASN A 53 -3.58 -13.39 3.42
N LYS A 54 -3.20 -14.63 3.67
CA LYS A 54 -1.87 -15.16 3.34
C LYS A 54 -1.56 -15.01 1.86
N VAL A 55 -0.37 -14.54 1.54
CA VAL A 55 0.13 -14.38 0.18
C VAL A 55 1.55 -14.93 0.03
N THR A 56 2.00 -15.06 -1.22
CA THR A 56 3.41 -15.36 -1.51
C THR A 56 4.28 -14.10 -1.44
N ARG A 57 5.58 -14.29 -1.25
CA ARG A 57 6.55 -13.19 -1.35
C ARG A 57 6.45 -12.47 -2.71
N GLN A 58 6.27 -13.22 -3.81
CA GLN A 58 6.13 -12.64 -5.14
C GLN A 58 4.92 -11.70 -5.21
N LYS A 59 3.77 -12.09 -4.64
CA LYS A 59 2.59 -11.22 -4.60
C LYS A 59 2.84 -9.92 -3.82
N VAL A 60 3.61 -10.00 -2.73
CA VAL A 60 4.04 -8.79 -1.99
C VAL A 60 4.87 -7.87 -2.88
N LEU A 61 5.88 -8.42 -3.57
CA LEU A 61 6.74 -7.66 -4.47
C LEU A 61 5.95 -6.99 -5.60
N ASP A 62 5.02 -7.73 -6.21
CA ASP A 62 4.17 -7.24 -7.29
C ASP A 62 3.26 -6.09 -6.78
N THR A 63 2.65 -6.27 -5.61
CA THR A 63 1.79 -5.26 -4.98
C THR A 63 2.57 -3.98 -4.65
N ILE A 64 3.78 -4.09 -4.11
CA ILE A 64 4.66 -2.95 -3.85
C ILE A 64 4.98 -2.21 -5.16
N LYS A 65 5.36 -2.96 -6.19
CA LYS A 65 5.72 -2.37 -7.49
C LYS A 65 4.54 -1.65 -8.14
N GLU A 66 3.38 -2.28 -8.15
CA GLU A 66 2.13 -1.70 -8.67
C GLU A 66 1.78 -0.39 -7.96
N ASN A 67 1.79 -0.40 -6.64
CA ASN A 67 1.51 0.81 -5.86
C ASN A 67 2.53 1.94 -6.12
N ILE A 68 3.82 1.61 -6.16
CA ILE A 68 4.87 2.60 -6.46
C ILE A 68 4.66 3.18 -7.87
N THR A 69 4.33 2.35 -8.85
CA THR A 69 4.06 2.79 -10.22
C THR A 69 2.90 3.78 -10.23
N HIS A 70 1.78 3.43 -9.64
CA HIS A 70 0.61 4.31 -9.55
C HIS A 70 0.94 5.65 -8.86
N ARG A 71 1.67 5.62 -7.74
CA ARG A 71 2.08 6.85 -7.03
C ARG A 71 3.07 7.71 -7.83
N VAL A 72 3.97 7.09 -8.60
CA VAL A 72 4.90 7.81 -9.48
C VAL A 72 4.12 8.51 -10.59
N GLU A 73 3.23 7.81 -11.28
CA GLU A 73 2.40 8.37 -12.35
C GLU A 73 1.52 9.50 -11.82
N TRP A 74 0.86 9.31 -10.69
CA TRP A 74 0.06 10.35 -10.04
C TRP A 74 0.89 11.60 -9.72
N ASN A 75 2.07 11.43 -9.11
CA ASN A 75 2.94 12.55 -8.78
C ASN A 75 3.43 13.28 -10.03
N LEU A 76 3.75 12.57 -11.10
CA LEU A 76 4.14 13.17 -12.37
C LEU A 76 3.01 14.02 -12.96
N MET A 77 1.79 13.51 -12.98
CA MET A 77 0.62 14.26 -13.47
C MET A 77 0.41 15.60 -12.75
N TRP A 78 0.60 15.61 -11.44
CA TRP A 78 0.27 16.80 -10.65
C TRP A 78 1.44 17.72 -10.33
N LYS A 79 2.65 17.20 -10.22
CA LYS A 79 3.81 17.95 -9.72
C LYS A 79 4.88 18.21 -10.77
N HIS A 80 4.90 17.45 -11.87
CA HIS A 80 5.93 17.64 -12.89
C HIS A 80 5.67 18.93 -13.71
N PRO A 81 6.64 19.87 -13.81
CA PRO A 81 6.42 21.19 -14.39
C PRO A 81 5.90 21.21 -15.83
N LYS A 82 6.28 20.22 -16.62
CA LYS A 82 5.85 20.06 -18.02
C LYS A 82 4.49 19.35 -18.08
N ILE A 83 4.34 18.23 -17.36
CA ILE A 83 3.18 17.34 -17.45
C ILE A 83 1.94 17.98 -16.83
N SER A 84 2.08 18.64 -15.69
CA SER A 84 0.95 19.28 -14.98
C SER A 84 0.28 20.42 -15.76
N LYS A 85 0.91 20.89 -16.83
CA LYS A 85 0.40 21.97 -17.72
C LYS A 85 -0.22 21.43 -18.99
N MET A 86 -0.05 20.14 -19.30
CA MET A 86 -0.63 19.51 -20.49
C MET A 86 -2.15 19.42 -20.36
N ASP A 87 -2.84 19.57 -21.47
CA ASP A 87 -4.23 19.15 -21.53
C ASP A 87 -4.34 17.62 -21.63
N VAL A 88 -5.57 17.09 -21.53
CA VAL A 88 -5.81 15.64 -21.53
C VAL A 88 -5.31 14.97 -22.81
N GLN A 89 -5.51 15.61 -23.96
CA GLN A 89 -5.14 15.03 -25.27
C GLN A 89 -3.62 15.04 -25.47
N GLU A 90 -2.96 16.08 -25.02
CA GLU A 90 -1.51 16.19 -25.01
C GLU A 90 -0.89 15.12 -24.10
N PHE A 91 -1.45 14.94 -22.89
CA PHE A 91 -0.99 13.92 -21.95
C PHE A 91 -1.16 12.50 -22.52
N ILE A 92 -2.33 12.16 -23.11
CA ILE A 92 -2.56 10.85 -23.74
C ILE A 92 -1.54 10.53 -24.85
N LYS A 93 -1.10 11.55 -25.57
CA LYS A 93 -0.02 11.37 -26.57
C LYS A 93 1.33 11.20 -25.92
N TYR A 94 1.62 12.01 -24.90
CA TYR A 94 2.91 12.00 -24.21
C TYR A 94 3.15 10.71 -23.43
N GLU A 95 2.14 10.16 -22.75
CA GLU A 95 2.25 8.90 -21.99
C GLU A 95 2.68 7.69 -22.86
N LYS A 96 2.43 7.75 -24.16
CA LYS A 96 2.82 6.71 -25.13
C LYS A 96 4.26 6.81 -25.57
N THR A 97 4.94 7.94 -25.32
CA THR A 97 6.30 8.18 -25.75
C THR A 97 7.31 7.36 -24.95
N THR A 98 8.44 7.08 -25.58
CA THR A 98 9.58 6.43 -24.91
C THR A 98 10.10 7.29 -23.76
N GLU A 99 10.11 8.62 -23.93
CA GLU A 99 10.55 9.58 -22.92
C GLU A 99 9.75 9.40 -21.61
N TYR A 100 8.41 9.41 -21.68
CA TYR A 100 7.57 9.22 -20.50
C TYR A 100 7.77 7.85 -19.86
N LYS A 101 7.77 6.79 -20.65
CA LYS A 101 7.96 5.42 -20.15
C LYS A 101 9.31 5.24 -19.46
N THR A 102 10.38 5.82 -20.00
CA THR A 102 11.70 5.79 -19.39
C THR A 102 11.72 6.57 -18.09
N LEU A 103 11.09 7.75 -18.03
CA LEU A 103 10.98 8.56 -16.83
C LEU A 103 10.25 7.80 -15.72
N VAL A 104 9.08 7.23 -16.01
CA VAL A 104 8.31 6.44 -15.05
C VAL A 104 9.11 5.23 -14.57
N SER A 105 9.69 4.46 -15.49
CA SER A 105 10.47 3.25 -15.17
C SER A 105 11.64 3.55 -14.24
N SER A 106 12.41 4.60 -14.54
CA SER A 106 13.55 5.00 -13.71
C SER A 106 13.12 5.38 -12.28
N MET A 107 12.05 6.18 -12.14
CA MET A 107 11.54 6.59 -10.82
C MET A 107 10.93 5.43 -10.05
N VAL A 108 10.26 4.50 -10.75
CA VAL A 108 9.70 3.29 -10.14
C VAL A 108 10.82 2.39 -9.62
N GLU A 109 11.84 2.13 -10.42
CA GLU A 109 12.96 1.27 -10.00
C GLU A 109 13.70 1.81 -8.79
N GLU A 110 14.00 3.11 -8.76
CA GLU A 110 14.67 3.74 -7.63
C GLU A 110 13.87 3.54 -6.33
N ARG A 111 12.58 3.86 -6.36
CA ARG A 111 11.70 3.73 -5.19
C ARG A 111 11.48 2.28 -4.80
N TYR A 112 11.26 1.41 -5.78
CA TYR A 112 11.06 -0.01 -5.55
C TYR A 112 12.27 -0.63 -4.86
N ASN A 113 13.48 -0.37 -5.36
CA ASN A 113 14.71 -0.86 -4.76
C ASN A 113 14.91 -0.35 -3.32
N SER A 114 14.55 0.91 -3.07
CA SER A 114 14.57 1.48 -1.71
C SER A 114 13.64 0.74 -0.75
N VAL A 115 12.41 0.42 -1.18
CA VAL A 115 11.44 -0.30 -0.33
C VAL A 115 11.87 -1.75 -0.13
N ILE A 116 12.18 -2.47 -1.21
CA ILE A 116 12.49 -3.91 -1.10
C ILE A 116 13.82 -4.20 -0.39
N SER A 117 14.75 -3.22 -0.34
CA SER A 117 15.99 -3.38 0.43
C SER A 117 15.74 -3.57 1.93
N ARG A 118 14.61 -3.07 2.44
CA ARG A 118 14.16 -3.23 3.82
C ARG A 118 13.38 -4.54 4.06
N LEU A 119 12.87 -5.16 2.97
CA LEU A 119 12.11 -6.40 3.09
C LEU A 119 13.09 -7.57 3.33
N PRO A 120 12.92 -8.34 4.41
CA PRO A 120 13.77 -9.50 4.67
C PRO A 120 13.77 -10.49 3.49
N LYS A 121 14.93 -11.07 3.21
CA LYS A 121 15.08 -12.00 2.07
C LYS A 121 14.21 -13.24 2.19
N ARG A 122 13.99 -13.68 3.43
CA ARG A 122 13.15 -14.84 3.76
C ARG A 122 12.29 -14.50 4.95
N CYS A 123 11.02 -14.81 4.84
CA CYS A 123 10.07 -14.68 5.95
C CYS A 123 9.23 -15.95 6.03
N TYR A 124 8.80 -16.22 7.24
CA TYR A 124 7.90 -17.33 7.52
C TYR A 124 6.48 -17.09 6.95
N TRP A 125 6.02 -15.82 6.98
CA TRP A 125 4.67 -15.49 6.60
C TRP A 125 4.56 -14.10 5.98
N TYR A 126 3.67 -13.98 4.99
CA TYR A 126 3.28 -12.72 4.37
C TYR A 126 1.77 -12.64 4.28
N SER A 127 1.20 -11.46 4.56
CA SER A 127 -0.21 -11.15 4.32
C SER A 127 -0.38 -9.76 3.73
N ILE A 128 -1.45 -9.56 2.96
CA ILE A 128 -1.88 -8.24 2.48
C ILE A 128 -3.32 -8.05 2.96
N ILE A 129 -3.54 -7.10 3.87
CA ILE A 129 -4.82 -6.85 4.53
C ILE A 129 -5.32 -5.48 4.09
N GLY A 130 -6.58 -5.40 3.65
CA GLY A 130 -7.24 -4.14 3.31
C GLY A 130 -8.29 -3.75 4.35
N TYR A 131 -8.31 -2.46 4.69
CA TYR A 131 -9.39 -1.85 5.48
C TYR A 131 -9.87 -0.58 4.79
N SER A 132 -11.14 -0.25 5.02
CA SER A 132 -11.76 0.97 4.49
C SER A 132 -12.60 1.66 5.56
N ASP A 133 -12.51 2.98 5.62
CA ASP A 133 -13.33 3.80 6.49
C ASP A 133 -14.83 3.77 6.13
N SER A 134 -15.16 3.41 4.88
CA SER A 134 -16.53 3.20 4.43
C SER A 134 -17.22 2.01 5.10
N ASP A 135 -16.44 1.06 5.65
CA ASP A 135 -16.96 -0.14 6.31
C ASP A 135 -17.35 0.10 7.78
N GLY A 136 -17.25 1.35 8.24
CA GLY A 136 -17.66 1.81 9.56
C GLY A 136 -16.51 2.16 10.50
N SER A 137 -16.87 2.70 11.66
CA SER A 137 -15.89 3.24 12.62
C SER A 137 -14.87 2.23 13.15
N PHE A 138 -15.25 0.96 13.23
CA PHE A 138 -14.34 -0.11 13.62
C PHE A 138 -13.19 -0.28 12.61
N PHE A 139 -13.53 -0.36 11.32
CA PHE A 139 -12.55 -0.52 10.24
C PHE A 139 -11.76 0.77 10.00
N SER A 140 -12.40 1.94 10.12
CA SER A 140 -11.71 3.22 10.10
C SER A 140 -10.63 3.31 11.19
N ASN A 141 -10.93 2.81 12.39
CA ASN A 141 -9.94 2.78 13.48
C ASN A 141 -8.79 1.80 13.20
N LEU A 142 -9.08 0.62 12.62
CA LEU A 142 -8.05 -0.30 12.15
C LEU A 142 -7.15 0.35 11.10
N GLU A 143 -7.75 1.02 10.13
CA GLU A 143 -7.04 1.65 9.02
C GLU A 143 -6.11 2.78 9.46
N HIS A 144 -6.61 3.71 10.29
CA HIS A 144 -5.89 4.96 10.58
C HIS A 144 -5.10 4.94 11.88
N ASN A 145 -5.59 4.21 12.89
CA ASN A 145 -5.06 4.33 14.25
C ASN A 145 -4.34 3.08 14.76
N ILE A 146 -4.53 1.93 14.13
CA ILE A 146 -3.99 0.68 14.64
C ILE A 146 -2.95 0.08 13.69
N MET A 147 -3.37 -0.34 12.50
CA MET A 147 -2.52 -1.09 11.57
C MET A 147 -1.23 -0.38 11.14
N PRO A 148 -1.20 0.95 10.92
CA PRO A 148 0.05 1.64 10.57
C PRO A 148 1.13 1.53 11.65
N TYR A 149 0.73 1.30 12.90
CA TYR A 149 1.63 1.28 14.05
C TYR A 149 1.94 -0.13 14.58
N MET A 150 1.37 -1.17 13.96
CA MET A 150 1.70 -2.54 14.34
C MET A 150 3.14 -2.87 13.98
N PRO A 151 3.92 -3.52 14.88
CA PRO A 151 5.34 -3.80 14.65
C PRO A 151 5.59 -4.78 13.50
N PHE A 152 4.58 -5.54 13.09
CA PHE A 152 4.63 -6.46 11.94
C PHE A 152 4.15 -5.83 10.63
N THR A 153 3.69 -4.58 10.64
CA THR A 153 3.31 -3.86 9.41
C THR A 153 4.58 -3.35 8.73
N PHE A 154 4.88 -3.96 7.59
CA PHE A 154 6.06 -3.60 6.79
C PHE A 154 5.85 -2.34 5.97
N GLU A 155 4.70 -2.23 5.31
CA GLU A 155 4.38 -1.10 4.44
C GLU A 155 2.86 -0.83 4.44
N THR A 156 2.48 0.44 4.36
CA THR A 156 1.09 0.88 4.21
C THR A 156 0.88 1.43 2.80
N ILE A 157 -0.12 0.92 2.13
CA ILE A 157 -0.53 1.33 0.78
C ILE A 157 -1.86 2.05 0.88
N SER A 158 -1.83 3.38 0.76
CA SER A 158 -3.04 4.20 0.76
C SER A 158 -3.60 4.33 -0.66
N HIS A 159 -4.89 4.14 -0.81
CA HIS A 159 -5.63 4.23 -2.06
C HIS A 159 -6.45 5.54 -2.11
N HIS A 160 -5.76 6.68 -1.97
CA HIS A 160 -6.40 8.02 -2.04
C HIS A 160 -6.21 8.65 -3.41
#